data_0aeca1e4abf22893cd4278a540909e01
#
_entry.id   0aeca1e4abf22893cd4278a540909e01
#
_cell.length_a   1.000
_cell.length_b   1.000
_cell.length_c   1.000
_cell.angle_alpha   90.00
_cell.angle_beta   90.00
_cell.angle_gamma   90.00
#
_symmetry.space_group_name_H-M   'P 1'
#
loop_
_entity.id
_entity.type
_entity.pdbx_description
1 polymer ?
#
loop_
_entity_poly.entity_id
_entity_poly.type
_entity_poly.pdbx_seq_one_letter_code
_entity_poly.pdbx_strand_id
1 'polypeptide(L)'
;MFLKIVYWNYNDLKQTEISYNENIKYNSFHLGDEQLFNVLRYIHNYLSSTNMFIQQYGANVKRENPKLFDEFNEHRKDLYHKNLSYRLIWELRNELQHSKMPDLNIKFIKDKNNYFKMKIYIKKDFLLTINKLKEDDELKQLEENIDLFEHASNMNGYLIDLAKSVFLNELDKIINHYYFLKNELNNIAIEGHPFIEKSFNNGNPEFTFFNIDFMKFIEDNIVK
;
A
#
# COMPACT_ATOMS: atom_id res chain seq x y z
N MET A 1 3.91 -3.48 -9.14
CA MET A 1 2.44 -3.59 -9.30
C MET A 1 1.69 -3.55 -7.96
N PHE A 2 1.99 -4.40 -6.99
CA PHE A 2 1.22 -4.52 -5.73
C PHE A 2 1.17 -3.23 -4.89
N LEU A 3 2.29 -2.51 -4.73
CA LEU A 3 2.32 -1.24 -3.99
C LEU A 3 1.40 -0.18 -4.64
N LYS A 4 1.29 -0.17 -5.97
CA LYS A 4 0.39 0.72 -6.70
C LYS A 4 -1.09 0.44 -6.37
N ILE A 5 -1.47 -0.83 -6.17
CA ILE A 5 -2.82 -1.22 -5.77
C ILE A 5 -3.12 -0.72 -4.35
N VAL A 6 -2.16 -0.83 -3.42
CA VAL A 6 -2.31 -0.27 -2.07
C VAL A 6 -2.55 1.24 -2.14
N TYR A 7 -1.74 1.95 -2.94
CA TYR A 7 -1.85 3.39 -3.11
C TYR A 7 -3.20 3.82 -3.70
N TRP A 8 -3.71 3.09 -4.69
CA TRP A 8 -5.04 3.37 -5.25
C TRP A 8 -6.14 3.17 -4.22
N ASN A 9 -6.14 2.04 -3.50
CA ASN A 9 -7.14 1.78 -2.46
C ASN A 9 -7.05 2.78 -1.29
N TYR A 10 -5.84 3.25 -0.96
CA TYR A 10 -5.66 4.33 0.02
C TYR A 10 -6.25 5.65 -0.49
N ASN A 11 -6.03 5.99 -1.75
CA ASN A 11 -6.60 7.21 -2.34
C ASN A 11 -8.13 7.13 -2.41
N ASP A 12 -8.70 5.99 -2.76
CA ASP A 12 -10.15 5.79 -2.74
C ASP A 12 -10.70 5.98 -1.33
N LEU A 13 -10.05 5.42 -0.32
CA LEU A 13 -10.38 5.64 1.08
C LEU A 13 -10.26 7.13 1.47
N LYS A 14 -9.19 7.80 1.05
CA LYS A 14 -8.96 9.23 1.32
C LYS A 14 -9.94 10.14 0.58
N GLN A 15 -10.41 9.76 -0.61
CA GLN A 15 -11.43 10.50 -1.35
C GLN A 15 -12.75 10.56 -0.58
N THR A 16 -13.05 9.60 0.27
CA THR A 16 -14.22 9.68 1.16
C THR A 16 -14.12 10.86 2.13
N GLU A 17 -12.90 11.21 2.57
CA GLU A 17 -12.67 12.42 3.40
C GLU A 17 -12.95 13.71 2.62
N ILE A 18 -12.67 13.72 1.30
CA ILE A 18 -12.73 14.94 0.46
C ILE A 18 -14.12 15.16 -0.15
N SER A 19 -14.75 14.11 -0.68
CA SER A 19 -15.97 14.23 -1.49
C SER A 19 -17.20 14.71 -0.73
N TYR A 20 -17.18 14.65 0.60
CA TYR A 20 -18.28 15.17 1.42
C TYR A 20 -18.17 16.67 1.74
N ASN A 21 -17.02 17.30 1.46
CA ASN A 21 -16.83 18.73 1.71
C ASN A 21 -17.71 19.64 0.84
N GLU A 22 -18.02 19.21 -0.38
CA GLU A 22 -18.79 20.01 -1.33
C GLU A 22 -20.30 19.93 -1.11
N ASN A 23 -20.80 18.86 -0.51
CA ASN A 23 -22.23 18.61 -0.32
C ASN A 23 -22.80 19.05 1.04
N ILE A 24 -21.94 19.38 2.02
CA ILE A 24 -22.37 19.69 3.40
C ILE A 24 -22.76 21.17 3.58
N LYS A 25 -23.05 21.89 2.52
CA LYS A 25 -23.56 23.29 2.65
C LYS A 25 -24.96 23.39 3.25
N TYR A 26 -25.66 22.29 3.47
CA TYR A 26 -27.05 22.28 3.93
C TYR A 26 -27.29 21.35 5.12
N ASN A 27 -27.63 21.94 6.24
CA ASN A 27 -28.23 21.48 7.48
C ASN A 27 -28.67 20.01 7.55
N SER A 28 -28.06 19.24 8.45
CA SER A 28 -28.33 17.84 8.78
C SER A 28 -27.82 16.81 7.77
N PHE A 29 -26.57 16.37 7.98
CA PHE A 29 -26.00 15.29 7.22
C PHE A 29 -26.18 13.98 7.99
N HIS A 30 -26.97 13.08 7.44
CA HIS A 30 -26.97 11.66 7.81
C HIS A 30 -26.31 10.90 6.66
N LEU A 31 -25.25 10.15 6.95
CA LEU A 31 -24.76 9.16 6.02
C LEU A 31 -25.90 8.17 5.76
N GLY A 32 -26.34 8.09 4.51
CA GLY A 32 -27.25 7.02 4.12
C GLY A 32 -26.53 5.66 4.13
N ASP A 33 -27.28 4.59 4.14
CA ASP A 33 -26.73 3.22 4.19
C ASP A 33 -25.75 2.95 3.06
N GLU A 34 -26.00 3.49 1.87
CA GLU A 34 -25.11 3.35 0.70
C GLU A 34 -23.75 4.01 0.93
N GLN A 35 -23.73 5.21 1.50
CA GLN A 35 -22.48 5.91 1.79
C GLN A 35 -21.66 5.18 2.87
N LEU A 36 -22.32 4.71 3.91
CA LEU A 36 -21.68 3.91 4.94
C LEU A 36 -21.09 2.62 4.34
N PHE A 37 -21.86 1.93 3.49
CA PHE A 37 -21.39 0.74 2.81
C PHE A 37 -20.16 1.01 1.93
N ASN A 38 -20.13 2.13 1.20
CA ASN A 38 -18.96 2.53 0.40
C ASN A 38 -17.72 2.79 1.27
N VAL A 39 -17.88 3.48 2.40
CA VAL A 39 -16.77 3.69 3.36
C VAL A 39 -16.21 2.35 3.84
N LEU A 40 -17.08 1.43 4.27
CA LEU A 40 -16.68 0.10 4.73
C LEU A 40 -15.95 -0.68 3.63
N ARG A 41 -16.44 -0.61 2.38
CA ARG A 41 -15.82 -1.23 1.22
C ARG A 41 -14.41 -0.69 0.97
N TYR A 42 -14.21 0.62 1.04
CA TYR A 42 -12.88 1.22 0.85
C TYR A 42 -11.91 0.86 1.97
N ILE A 43 -12.37 0.82 3.22
CA ILE A 43 -11.57 0.34 4.34
C ILE A 43 -11.14 -1.11 4.08
N HIS A 44 -12.08 -1.99 3.75
CA HIS A 44 -11.80 -3.39 3.48
C HIS A 44 -10.81 -3.57 2.31
N ASN A 45 -11.00 -2.84 1.21
CA ASN A 45 -10.12 -2.90 0.05
C ASN A 45 -8.70 -2.44 0.40
N TYR A 46 -8.58 -1.34 1.16
CA TYR A 46 -7.27 -0.86 1.61
C TYR A 46 -6.56 -1.89 2.48
N LEU A 47 -7.22 -2.39 3.52
CA LEU A 47 -6.64 -3.38 4.44
C LEU A 47 -6.27 -4.69 3.72
N SER A 48 -7.10 -5.14 2.80
CA SER A 48 -6.82 -6.33 1.99
C SER A 48 -5.62 -6.13 1.06
N SER A 49 -5.49 -4.95 0.45
CA SER A 49 -4.38 -4.65 -0.45
C SER A 49 -3.05 -4.51 0.28
N THR A 50 -3.01 -3.99 1.51
CA THR A 50 -1.78 -3.95 2.33
C THR A 50 -1.26 -5.35 2.60
N ASN A 51 -2.13 -6.27 2.99
CA ASN A 51 -1.73 -7.65 3.20
C ASN A 51 -1.32 -8.35 1.91
N MET A 52 -2.06 -8.14 0.82
CA MET A 52 -1.71 -8.68 -0.50
C MET A 52 -0.31 -8.22 -0.91
N PHE A 53 0.02 -6.93 -0.73
CA PHE A 53 1.38 -6.42 -0.98
C PHE A 53 2.41 -7.20 -0.18
N ILE A 54 2.27 -7.28 1.14
CA ILE A 54 3.25 -7.94 2.02
C ILE A 54 3.44 -9.41 1.64
N GLN A 55 2.36 -10.13 1.39
CA GLN A 55 2.39 -11.55 1.05
C GLN A 55 2.98 -11.81 -0.34
N GLN A 56 2.46 -11.13 -1.36
CA GLN A 56 2.87 -11.38 -2.75
C GLN A 56 4.25 -10.80 -3.05
N TYR A 57 4.55 -9.61 -2.51
CA TYR A 57 5.87 -9.01 -2.68
C TYR A 57 6.94 -9.84 -1.97
N GLY A 58 6.68 -10.25 -0.71
CA GLY A 58 7.57 -11.14 0.03
C GLY A 58 7.77 -12.49 -0.66
N ALA A 59 6.70 -13.11 -1.21
CA ALA A 59 6.81 -14.35 -1.97
C ALA A 59 7.67 -14.19 -3.23
N ASN A 60 7.53 -13.05 -3.93
CA ASN A 60 8.38 -12.76 -5.09
C ASN A 60 9.85 -12.58 -4.69
N VAL A 61 10.12 -11.79 -3.64
CA VAL A 61 11.48 -11.62 -3.11
C VAL A 61 12.09 -12.96 -2.72
N LYS A 62 11.34 -13.81 -2.03
CA LYS A 62 11.79 -15.17 -1.64
C LYS A 62 12.16 -16.04 -2.83
N ARG A 63 11.38 -15.97 -3.92
CA ARG A 63 11.62 -16.75 -5.13
C ARG A 63 12.88 -16.29 -5.86
N GLU A 64 13.09 -14.98 -5.97
CA GLU A 64 14.20 -14.39 -6.73
C GLU A 64 15.52 -14.37 -5.92
N ASN A 65 15.43 -14.10 -4.62
CA ASN A 65 16.59 -13.99 -3.73
C ASN A 65 16.22 -14.39 -2.29
N PRO A 66 16.39 -15.67 -1.90
CA PRO A 66 16.03 -16.14 -0.54
C PRO A 66 16.74 -15.40 0.59
N LYS A 67 18.01 -15.00 0.39
CA LYS A 67 18.78 -14.24 1.40
C LYS A 67 18.16 -12.86 1.62
N LEU A 68 17.81 -12.16 0.56
CA LEU A 68 17.14 -10.86 0.63
C LEU A 68 15.74 -10.97 1.25
N PHE A 69 15.08 -12.12 1.10
CA PHE A 69 13.81 -12.39 1.78
C PHE A 69 13.97 -12.43 3.30
N ASP A 70 15.06 -12.99 3.81
CA ASP A 70 15.32 -13.01 5.26
C ASP A 70 15.47 -11.59 5.79
N GLU A 71 16.21 -10.73 5.09
CA GLU A 71 16.36 -9.30 5.44
C GLU A 71 15.01 -8.57 5.37
N PHE A 72 14.23 -8.79 4.31
CA PHE A 72 12.88 -8.24 4.17
C PHE A 72 11.97 -8.67 5.33
N ASN A 73 12.04 -9.93 5.72
CA ASN A 73 11.20 -10.49 6.77
C ASN A 73 11.59 -9.96 8.16
N GLU A 74 12.88 -9.79 8.43
CA GLU A 74 13.36 -9.17 9.67
C GLU A 74 12.95 -7.68 9.72
N HIS A 75 13.10 -6.92 8.63
CA HIS A 75 12.63 -5.55 8.56
C HIS A 75 11.10 -5.46 8.81
N ARG A 76 10.32 -6.36 8.21
CA ARG A 76 8.88 -6.44 8.45
C ARG A 76 8.54 -6.73 9.92
N LYS A 77 9.26 -7.63 10.58
CA LYS A 77 9.10 -7.92 12.02
C LYS A 77 9.45 -6.70 12.86
N ASP A 78 10.52 -6.02 12.53
CA ASP A 78 10.95 -4.79 13.20
C ASP A 78 9.89 -3.70 13.10
N LEU A 79 9.31 -3.48 11.92
CA LEU A 79 8.20 -2.55 11.72
C LEU A 79 7.00 -2.92 12.60
N TYR A 80 6.65 -4.20 12.66
CA TYR A 80 5.56 -4.68 13.50
C TYR A 80 5.82 -4.41 14.99
N HIS A 81 7.03 -4.68 15.47
CA HIS A 81 7.36 -4.51 16.90
C HIS A 81 7.52 -3.05 17.31
N LYS A 82 8.03 -2.19 16.42
CA LYS A 82 8.40 -0.80 16.77
C LYS A 82 7.31 0.23 16.43
N ASN A 83 6.31 -0.13 15.61
CA ASN A 83 5.37 0.87 15.07
C ASN A 83 3.91 0.46 15.30
N LEU A 84 3.23 1.20 16.16
CA LEU A 84 1.82 0.97 16.46
C LEU A 84 0.93 1.00 15.21
N SER A 85 1.13 1.96 14.29
CA SER A 85 0.31 2.05 13.07
C SER A 85 0.42 0.78 12.21
N TYR A 86 1.62 0.19 12.13
CA TYR A 86 1.82 -1.07 11.41
C TYR A 86 1.06 -2.22 12.08
N ARG A 87 1.23 -2.38 13.42
CA ARG A 87 0.50 -3.42 14.19
C ARG A 87 -1.01 -3.25 14.07
N LEU A 88 -1.49 -2.02 14.25
CA LEU A 88 -2.92 -1.72 14.23
C LEU A 88 -3.55 -2.08 12.87
N ILE A 89 -3.00 -1.60 11.77
CA ILE A 89 -3.53 -1.88 10.42
C ILE A 89 -3.43 -3.37 10.10
N TRP A 90 -2.33 -4.03 10.49
CA TRP A 90 -2.13 -5.46 10.28
C TRP A 90 -3.15 -6.31 11.04
N GLU A 91 -3.33 -6.05 12.34
CA GLU A 91 -4.24 -6.82 13.18
C GLU A 91 -5.71 -6.49 12.90
N LEU A 92 -6.02 -5.24 12.58
CA LEU A 92 -7.36 -4.86 12.14
C LEU A 92 -7.77 -5.62 10.87
N ARG A 93 -6.86 -5.78 9.92
CA ARG A 93 -7.10 -6.59 8.71
C ARG A 93 -7.36 -8.05 9.07
N ASN A 94 -6.58 -8.63 9.97
CA ASN A 94 -6.77 -10.01 10.40
C ASN A 94 -8.14 -10.19 11.06
N GLU A 95 -8.54 -9.27 11.93
CA GLU A 95 -9.84 -9.30 12.59
C GLU A 95 -11.00 -9.22 11.61
N LEU A 96 -10.94 -8.31 10.63
CA LEU A 96 -11.96 -8.14 9.59
C LEU A 96 -12.18 -9.38 8.71
N GLN A 97 -11.17 -10.25 8.58
CA GLN A 97 -11.31 -11.48 7.83
C GLN A 97 -12.02 -12.60 8.61
N HIS A 98 -11.95 -12.56 9.94
CA HIS A 98 -12.35 -13.67 10.77
C HIS A 98 -13.55 -13.39 11.66
N SER A 99 -13.95 -12.14 11.88
CA SER A 99 -15.01 -11.84 12.80
C SER A 99 -15.90 -10.65 12.44
N LYS A 100 -15.91 -9.62 13.19
CA LYS A 100 -16.91 -8.56 13.10
C LYS A 100 -16.35 -7.32 12.44
N MET A 101 -17.21 -6.60 11.72
CA MET A 101 -16.90 -5.23 11.32
C MET A 101 -16.57 -4.40 12.54
N PRO A 102 -15.51 -3.55 12.49
CA PRO A 102 -15.17 -2.66 13.59
C PRO A 102 -16.32 -1.68 13.85
N ASP A 103 -16.52 -1.34 15.10
CA ASP A 103 -17.40 -0.24 15.48
C ASP A 103 -16.75 1.09 15.06
N LEU A 104 -17.15 1.57 13.87
CA LEU A 104 -16.64 2.79 13.27
C LEU A 104 -17.42 3.99 13.80
N ASN A 105 -16.70 5.00 14.24
CA ASN A 105 -17.25 6.30 14.58
C ASN A 105 -16.87 7.31 13.49
N ILE A 106 -17.85 7.74 12.71
CA ILE A 106 -17.65 8.69 11.62
C ILE A 106 -18.06 10.07 12.14
N LYS A 107 -17.12 11.01 12.12
CA LYS A 107 -17.34 12.40 12.57
C LYS A 107 -17.07 13.37 11.43
N PHE A 108 -17.87 14.42 11.37
CA PHE A 108 -17.63 15.56 10.51
C PHE A 108 -17.03 16.69 11.35
N ILE A 109 -15.78 17.02 11.08
CA ILE A 109 -15.03 18.04 11.81
C ILE A 109 -14.89 19.27 10.91
N LYS A 110 -15.24 20.45 11.44
CA LYS A 110 -15.09 21.71 10.75
C LYS A 110 -13.63 22.16 10.81
N ASP A 111 -13.02 22.39 9.66
CA ASP A 111 -11.66 22.92 9.59
C ASP A 111 -11.61 24.44 9.80
N LYS A 112 -10.39 25.01 9.81
CA LYS A 112 -10.14 26.44 9.99
C LYS A 112 -10.77 27.32 8.90
N ASN A 113 -11.07 26.75 7.73
CA ASN A 113 -11.67 27.43 6.59
C ASN A 113 -13.20 27.23 6.52
N ASN A 114 -13.80 26.72 7.60
CA ASN A 114 -15.22 26.37 7.67
C ASN A 114 -15.66 25.22 6.75
N TYR A 115 -14.75 24.41 6.22
CA TYR A 115 -15.07 23.20 5.51
C TYR A 115 -15.22 22.03 6.48
N PHE A 116 -16.18 21.16 6.21
CA PHE A 116 -16.33 19.93 6.99
C PHE A 116 -15.45 18.84 6.37
N LYS A 117 -14.71 18.15 7.23
CA LYS A 117 -13.95 16.95 6.86
C LYS A 117 -14.53 15.75 7.55
N MET A 118 -14.76 14.70 6.79
CA MET A 118 -15.13 13.42 7.36
C MET A 118 -13.88 12.78 7.98
N LYS A 119 -14.01 12.34 9.23
CA LYS A 119 -13.00 11.54 9.92
C LYS A 119 -13.58 10.20 10.30
N ILE A 120 -12.80 9.16 10.10
CA ILE A 120 -13.18 7.78 10.45
C ILE A 120 -12.32 7.37 11.63
N TYR A 121 -12.98 7.08 12.72
CA TYR A 121 -12.35 6.61 13.94
C TYR A 121 -12.76 5.18 14.23
N ILE A 122 -11.85 4.44 14.85
CA ILE A 122 -12.10 3.15 15.45
C ILE A 122 -12.06 3.32 16.96
N LYS A 123 -12.99 2.73 17.68
CA LYS A 123 -12.97 2.77 19.15
C LYS A 123 -11.79 1.98 19.68
N LYS A 124 -11.05 2.56 20.61
CA LYS A 124 -9.95 1.90 21.31
C LYS A 124 -10.39 0.59 21.98
N ASP A 125 -11.55 0.59 22.63
CA ASP A 125 -12.09 -0.59 23.28
C ASP A 125 -12.28 -1.77 22.32
N PHE A 126 -12.74 -1.50 21.07
CA PHE A 126 -12.81 -2.53 20.05
C PHE A 126 -11.41 -3.10 19.73
N LEU A 127 -10.42 -2.22 19.51
CA LEU A 127 -9.04 -2.66 19.21
C LEU A 127 -8.44 -3.47 20.34
N LEU A 128 -8.75 -3.16 21.61
CA LEU A 128 -8.30 -3.90 22.78
C LEU A 128 -9.00 -5.27 22.92
N THR A 129 -10.06 -5.57 22.16
CA THR A 129 -10.60 -6.94 22.06
C THR A 129 -9.76 -7.85 21.17
N ILE A 130 -8.92 -7.29 20.30
CA ILE A 130 -8.05 -8.04 19.40
C ILE A 130 -6.88 -8.61 20.22
N ASN A 131 -6.74 -9.93 20.24
CA ASN A 131 -5.78 -10.61 21.11
C ASN A 131 -4.35 -10.08 21.03
N LYS A 132 -3.88 -9.68 19.85
CA LYS A 132 -2.53 -9.16 19.63
C LYS A 132 -2.34 -7.70 20.03
N LEU A 133 -3.44 -6.94 20.19
CA LEU A 133 -3.43 -5.53 20.58
C LEU A 133 -3.85 -5.33 22.04
N LYS A 134 -4.44 -6.35 22.68
CA LYS A 134 -4.99 -6.26 24.03
C LYS A 134 -4.01 -5.74 25.07
N GLU A 135 -2.75 -6.15 24.98
CA GLU A 135 -1.69 -5.77 25.93
C GLU A 135 -0.73 -4.72 25.36
N ASP A 136 -1.10 -4.06 24.24
CA ASP A 136 -0.28 -3.02 23.63
C ASP A 136 -0.32 -1.73 24.45
N ASP A 137 0.80 -1.38 25.08
CA ASP A 137 0.89 -0.24 25.99
C ASP A 137 0.80 1.10 25.25
N GLU A 138 1.27 1.18 24.00
CA GLU A 138 1.13 2.39 23.17
C GLU A 138 -0.35 2.63 22.84
N LEU A 139 -1.08 1.57 22.45
CA LEU A 139 -2.51 1.65 22.17
C LEU A 139 -3.32 2.06 23.41
N LYS A 140 -2.99 1.53 24.59
CA LYS A 140 -3.67 1.88 25.84
C LYS A 140 -3.55 3.36 26.19
N GLN A 141 -2.45 4.02 25.79
CA GLN A 141 -2.19 5.46 26.03
C GLN A 141 -2.89 6.39 25.04
N LEU A 142 -3.40 5.88 23.91
CA LEU A 142 -4.11 6.71 22.93
C LEU A 142 -5.49 7.16 23.46
N GLU A 143 -6.06 8.13 22.77
CA GLU A 143 -7.43 8.58 22.98
C GLU A 143 -8.45 7.47 22.68
N GLU A 144 -9.71 7.64 23.13
CA GLU A 144 -10.78 6.66 22.91
C GLU A 144 -11.09 6.42 21.44
N ASN A 145 -10.95 7.45 20.59
CA ASN A 145 -11.23 7.39 19.16
C ASN A 145 -9.92 7.49 18.36
N ILE A 146 -9.55 6.40 17.72
CA ILE A 146 -8.31 6.25 16.95
C ILE A 146 -8.55 6.65 15.49
N ASP A 147 -7.84 7.64 14.98
CA ASP A 147 -7.97 8.14 13.60
C ASP A 147 -7.42 7.09 12.60
N LEU A 148 -8.31 6.47 11.82
CA LEU A 148 -7.92 5.45 10.85
C LEU A 148 -7.06 6.02 9.71
N PHE A 149 -7.31 7.25 9.27
CA PHE A 149 -6.54 7.86 8.18
C PHE A 149 -5.08 8.11 8.56
N GLU A 150 -4.83 8.53 9.79
CA GLU A 150 -3.48 8.73 10.30
C GLU A 150 -2.68 7.42 10.26
N HIS A 151 -3.25 6.37 10.83
CA HIS A 151 -2.58 5.06 10.87
C HIS A 151 -2.44 4.43 9.48
N ALA A 152 -3.41 4.63 8.57
CA ALA A 152 -3.31 4.20 7.18
C ALA A 152 -2.21 4.96 6.42
N SER A 153 -2.07 6.27 6.65
CA SER A 153 -1.00 7.08 6.06
C SER A 153 0.38 6.60 6.50
N ASN A 154 0.56 6.36 7.81
CA ASN A 154 1.81 5.84 8.36
C ASN A 154 2.14 4.46 7.80
N MET A 155 1.13 3.57 7.70
CA MET A 155 1.29 2.25 7.10
C MET A 155 1.81 2.33 5.66
N ASN A 156 1.31 3.24 4.84
CA ASN A 156 1.82 3.44 3.47
C ASN A 156 3.30 3.81 3.47
N GLY A 157 3.75 4.67 4.38
CA GLY A 157 5.16 4.98 4.56
C GLY A 157 5.99 3.72 4.81
N TYR A 158 5.57 2.87 5.74
CA TYR A 158 6.27 1.62 6.06
C TYR A 158 6.29 0.62 4.90
N LEU A 159 5.22 0.53 4.10
CA LEU A 159 5.21 -0.34 2.91
C LEU A 159 6.17 0.18 1.84
N ILE A 160 6.29 1.49 1.67
CA ILE A 160 7.26 2.11 0.77
C ILE A 160 8.69 1.80 1.26
N ASP A 161 8.95 1.90 2.56
CA ASP A 161 10.27 1.62 3.13
C ASP A 161 10.65 0.13 2.97
N LEU A 162 9.71 -0.78 3.16
CA LEU A 162 9.89 -2.20 2.86
C LEU A 162 10.22 -2.44 1.37
N ALA A 163 9.52 -1.77 0.46
CA ALA A 163 9.81 -1.90 -0.98
C ALA A 163 11.19 -1.32 -1.34
N LYS A 164 11.54 -0.15 -0.78
CA LYS A 164 12.83 0.51 -1.01
C LYS A 164 14.00 -0.33 -0.51
N SER A 165 13.90 -0.98 0.65
CA SER A 165 14.97 -1.81 1.20
C SER A 165 15.35 -2.93 0.23
N VAL A 166 14.36 -3.61 -0.38
CA VAL A 166 14.59 -4.64 -1.41
C VAL A 166 15.18 -4.04 -2.68
N PHE A 167 14.61 -2.92 -3.16
CA PHE A 167 15.07 -2.26 -4.38
C PHE A 167 16.52 -1.82 -4.28
N LEU A 168 16.93 -1.21 -3.16
CA LEU A 168 18.30 -0.76 -2.95
C LEU A 168 19.32 -1.91 -2.92
N ASN A 169 18.95 -3.06 -2.37
CA ASN A 169 19.79 -4.25 -2.37
C ASN A 169 19.97 -4.88 -3.76
N GLU A 170 19.06 -4.64 -4.69
CA GLU A 170 19.14 -5.13 -6.07
C GLU A 170 19.60 -4.05 -7.06
N LEU A 171 19.93 -2.83 -6.57
CA LEU A 171 20.21 -1.67 -7.40
C LEU A 171 21.36 -1.91 -8.39
N ASP A 172 22.46 -2.50 -7.95
CA ASP A 172 23.61 -2.77 -8.81
C ASP A 172 23.27 -3.74 -9.96
N LYS A 173 22.43 -4.74 -9.69
CA LYS A 173 21.93 -5.65 -10.73
C LYS A 173 21.04 -4.90 -11.73
N ILE A 174 20.17 -4.01 -11.24
CA ILE A 174 19.28 -3.20 -12.09
C ILE A 174 20.12 -2.31 -13.00
N ILE A 175 21.14 -1.62 -12.45
CA ILE A 175 22.05 -0.76 -13.19
C ILE A 175 22.83 -1.56 -14.25
N ASN A 176 23.39 -2.71 -13.88
CA ASN A 176 24.12 -3.57 -14.81
C ASN A 176 23.24 -4.08 -15.96
N HIS A 177 22.02 -4.51 -15.65
CA HIS A 177 21.05 -4.91 -16.69
C HIS A 177 20.65 -3.72 -17.59
N TYR A 178 20.47 -2.52 -17.01
CA TYR A 178 20.19 -1.31 -17.78
C TYR A 178 21.29 -1.04 -18.80
N TYR A 179 22.57 -1.03 -18.40
CA TYR A 179 23.69 -0.78 -19.32
C TYR A 179 23.82 -1.88 -20.38
N PHE A 180 23.64 -3.13 -20.00
CA PHE A 180 23.60 -4.24 -20.96
C PHE A 180 22.52 -4.01 -22.03
N LEU A 181 21.29 -3.75 -21.61
CA LEU A 181 20.17 -3.52 -22.53
C LEU A 181 20.36 -2.26 -23.38
N LYS A 182 20.89 -1.18 -22.81
CA LYS A 182 21.19 0.04 -23.54
C LYS A 182 22.22 -0.19 -24.64
N ASN A 183 23.26 -0.97 -24.34
CA ASN A 183 24.27 -1.33 -25.34
C ASN A 183 23.70 -2.21 -26.46
N GLU A 184 22.92 -3.23 -26.10
CA GLU A 184 22.26 -4.09 -27.09
C GLU A 184 21.30 -3.28 -28.00
N LEU A 185 20.49 -2.40 -27.43
CA LEU A 185 19.57 -1.54 -28.19
C LEU A 185 20.30 -0.56 -29.11
N ASN A 186 21.46 -0.02 -28.71
CA ASN A 186 22.27 0.86 -29.56
C ASN A 186 22.90 0.13 -30.75
N ASN A 187 23.10 -1.18 -30.63
CA ASN A 187 23.66 -2.02 -31.71
C ASN A 187 22.60 -2.47 -32.71
N ILE A 188 21.32 -2.30 -32.41
CA ILE A 188 20.21 -2.72 -33.26
C ILE A 188 19.54 -1.46 -33.79
N ALA A 189 19.67 -1.18 -35.09
CA ALA A 189 18.90 -0.10 -35.75
C ALA A 189 17.41 -0.50 -35.78
N ILE A 190 16.62 0.00 -34.81
CA ILE A 190 15.20 -0.36 -34.68
C ILE A 190 14.34 0.83 -35.04
N GLU A 191 13.48 0.67 -36.03
CA GLU A 191 12.29 1.49 -36.21
C GLU A 191 11.14 0.81 -35.45
N GLY A 192 10.62 1.48 -34.39
CA GLY A 192 9.48 1.01 -33.59
C GLY A 192 9.81 0.62 -32.13
N HIS A 193 8.87 -0.07 -31.48
CA HIS A 193 9.08 -0.53 -30.10
C HIS A 193 9.86 -1.84 -30.10
N PRO A 194 11.03 -1.90 -29.42
CA PRO A 194 11.79 -3.12 -29.29
C PRO A 194 11.04 -4.16 -28.46
N PHE A 195 11.16 -5.42 -28.84
CA PHE A 195 10.61 -6.56 -28.13
C PHE A 195 11.64 -7.68 -28.03
N ILE A 196 11.49 -8.53 -27.01
CA ILE A 196 12.25 -9.77 -26.89
C ILE A 196 11.33 -10.92 -27.30
N GLU A 197 11.78 -11.70 -28.26
CA GLU A 197 11.18 -12.98 -28.57
C GLU A 197 11.69 -14.03 -27.58
N LYS A 198 10.77 -14.65 -26.83
CA LYS A 198 11.05 -15.85 -26.05
C LYS A 198 10.61 -17.04 -26.86
N SER A 199 11.57 -17.85 -27.32
CA SER A 199 11.24 -19.13 -27.95
C SER A 199 10.86 -20.14 -26.86
N PHE A 200 9.65 -20.67 -26.90
CA PHE A 200 9.23 -21.81 -26.08
C PHE A 200 9.32 -23.09 -26.86
N ASN A 201 9.56 -24.20 -26.16
CA ASN A 201 9.64 -25.53 -26.74
C ASN A 201 8.40 -26.02 -27.50
N ASN A 202 7.31 -25.27 -27.49
CA ASN A 202 6.03 -25.55 -28.14
C ASN A 202 5.77 -24.76 -29.44
N GLY A 203 6.76 -24.08 -29.98
CA GLY A 203 6.69 -23.47 -31.32
C GLY A 203 5.89 -22.17 -31.47
N ASN A 204 5.27 -21.65 -30.43
CA ASN A 204 4.62 -20.35 -30.47
C ASN A 204 5.55 -19.29 -29.86
N PRO A 205 5.95 -18.23 -30.60
CA PRO A 205 6.77 -17.17 -30.05
C PRO A 205 5.95 -16.34 -29.04
N GLU A 206 6.50 -16.14 -27.87
CA GLU A 206 5.98 -15.19 -26.90
C GLU A 206 6.82 -13.91 -26.96
N PHE A 207 6.18 -12.77 -27.21
CA PHE A 207 6.84 -11.49 -27.32
C PHE A 207 6.69 -10.71 -26.02
N THR A 208 7.80 -10.22 -25.48
CA THR A 208 7.80 -9.29 -24.35
C THR A 208 8.27 -7.93 -24.84
N PHE A 209 7.40 -6.93 -24.78
CA PHE A 209 7.76 -5.57 -25.14
C PHE A 209 8.68 -4.94 -24.10
N PHE A 210 9.70 -4.23 -24.58
CA PHE A 210 10.57 -3.43 -23.73
C PHE A 210 9.79 -2.24 -23.17
N ASN A 211 9.85 -2.07 -21.85
CA ASN A 211 9.28 -0.89 -21.21
C ASN A 211 10.28 0.27 -21.29
N ILE A 212 10.22 1.04 -22.38
CA ILE A 212 11.07 2.21 -22.62
C ILE A 212 10.88 3.26 -21.52
N ASP A 213 9.68 3.43 -21.00
CA ASP A 213 9.42 4.39 -19.92
C ASP A 213 10.14 3.98 -18.63
N PHE A 214 10.27 2.67 -18.36
CA PHE A 214 11.05 2.18 -17.24
C PHE A 214 12.55 2.44 -17.43
N MET A 215 13.08 2.28 -18.65
CA MET A 215 14.48 2.60 -18.96
C MET A 215 14.77 4.09 -18.78
N LYS A 216 13.89 4.96 -19.26
CA LYS A 216 13.99 6.40 -19.03
C LYS A 216 13.92 6.76 -17.55
N PHE A 217 13.02 6.13 -16.81
CA PHE A 217 12.95 6.32 -15.36
C PHE A 217 14.27 5.98 -14.66
N ILE A 218 14.92 4.85 -15.03
CA ILE A 218 16.22 4.46 -14.48
C ILE A 218 17.28 5.51 -14.86
N GLU A 219 17.34 5.93 -16.11
CA GLU A 219 18.29 6.94 -16.58
C GLU A 219 18.14 8.26 -15.85
N ASP A 220 16.90 8.72 -15.69
CA ASP A 220 16.60 10.04 -15.10
C ASP A 220 16.76 10.07 -13.56
N ASN A 221 16.58 8.96 -12.87
CA ASN A 221 16.47 8.95 -11.43
C ASN A 221 17.53 8.10 -10.69
N ILE A 222 18.24 7.22 -11.37
CA ILE A 222 19.13 6.25 -10.75
C ILE A 222 20.57 6.37 -11.25
N VAL A 223 20.76 6.60 -12.56
CA VAL A 223 22.09 6.56 -13.21
C VAL A 223 22.75 7.95 -13.25
N LYS A 224 22.01 9.01 -12.94
CA LYS A 224 22.57 10.37 -12.76
C LYS A 224 23.34 10.47 -11.46
#